data_d9fd3bc46ff4fe04ba443bf3b141036b
#
_entry.id   d9fd3bc46ff4fe04ba443bf3b141036b
#
_cell.length_a   1.000
_cell.length_b   1.000
_cell.length_c   1.000
_cell.angle_alpha   90.00
_cell.angle_beta   90.00
_cell.angle_gamma   90.00
#
_symmetry.space_group_name_H-M   'P 1'
#
loop_
_entity.id
_entity.type
_entity.pdbx_description
1 polymer ?
#
loop_
_entity_poly.entity_id
_entity_poly.type
_entity_poly.pdbx_seq_one_letter_code
_entity_poly.pdbx_strand_id
1 'polypeptide(L)'
;MNSLVALSELQAAKKEKLQKKSQCEEIKSQLIKISQLQEKKKLLASRLVLLSQGVNAADIYAGPDPRVRELYNNLWDLKEKLSAYRIIGPCGITVVEKTTDQLVVSFTSMWLHVTEAFILRVKVSESQLKVASTTIPYFIDVQSLLEHSKHLSLSQQMDNIGHKINTYIRRKGELDFVKKELESFLTVCESDEAVTNVELTLNKVCQNDKKMFIYIIYPTMDSLLPETVKIAIGNLDDTLDQGVITDLGTQLKEQPLSIALSTFVPFLT
;
A
#
# COMPACT_ATOMS: atom_id res chain seq x y z
N MET A 1 -54.31 25.48 56.66
CA MET A 1 -53.51 25.53 55.41
C MET A 1 -52.10 24.90 55.49
N ASN A 2 -51.52 24.71 56.67
CA ASN A 2 -50.15 24.19 56.84
C ASN A 2 -49.91 22.72 56.49
N SER A 3 -50.93 21.85 56.53
CA SER A 3 -50.79 20.40 56.29
C SER A 3 -50.61 20.01 54.82
N LEU A 4 -51.19 20.79 53.90
CA LEU A 4 -51.05 20.56 52.45
C LEU A 4 -49.69 20.98 51.92
N VAL A 5 -49.10 22.05 52.48
CA VAL A 5 -47.72 22.47 52.13
C VAL A 5 -46.70 21.45 52.62
N ALA A 6 -46.82 20.95 53.85
CA ALA A 6 -45.94 19.91 54.38
C ALA A 6 -46.02 18.59 53.58
N LEU A 7 -47.17 18.23 53.06
CA LEU A 7 -47.36 17.05 52.22
C LEU A 7 -46.70 17.22 50.84
N SER A 8 -46.79 18.43 50.25
CA SER A 8 -46.10 18.71 48.99
C SER A 8 -44.59 18.71 49.11
N GLU A 9 -44.05 19.23 50.22
CA GLU A 9 -42.61 19.21 50.51
C GLU A 9 -42.10 17.75 50.74
N LEU A 10 -42.82 16.92 51.44
CA LEU A 10 -42.52 15.51 51.62
C LEU A 10 -42.56 14.73 50.31
N GLN A 11 -43.51 15.03 49.42
CA GLN A 11 -43.58 14.40 48.10
C GLN A 11 -42.40 14.84 47.24
N ALA A 12 -42.00 16.13 47.25
CA ALA A 12 -40.85 16.65 46.53
C ALA A 12 -39.53 16.02 47.02
N ALA A 13 -39.35 15.94 48.35
CA ALA A 13 -38.19 15.27 48.95
C ALA A 13 -38.09 13.77 48.60
N LYS A 14 -39.24 13.09 48.59
CA LYS A 14 -39.30 11.68 48.17
C LYS A 14 -38.95 11.49 46.73
N LYS A 15 -39.40 12.36 45.82
CA LYS A 15 -39.07 12.35 44.39
C LYS A 15 -37.58 12.62 44.17
N GLU A 16 -37.04 13.60 44.86
CA GLU A 16 -35.60 13.90 44.78
C GLU A 16 -34.72 12.73 45.28
N LYS A 17 -35.11 12.09 46.35
CA LYS A 17 -34.42 10.91 46.90
C LYS A 17 -34.47 9.70 45.92
N LEU A 18 -35.58 9.50 45.25
CA LEU A 18 -35.75 8.48 44.20
C LEU A 18 -34.88 8.78 42.98
N GLN A 19 -34.82 10.04 42.56
CA GLN A 19 -34.01 10.51 41.43
C GLN A 19 -32.51 10.37 41.73
N LYS A 20 -32.06 10.73 42.92
CA LYS A 20 -30.68 10.52 43.37
C LYS A 20 -30.31 9.03 43.44
N LYS A 21 -31.22 8.16 43.87
CA LYS A 21 -31.00 6.72 43.88
C LYS A 21 -30.85 6.16 42.47
N SER A 22 -31.70 6.56 41.52
CA SER A 22 -31.61 6.17 40.10
C SER A 22 -30.30 6.63 39.48
N GLN A 23 -29.87 7.88 39.69
CA GLN A 23 -28.61 8.38 39.22
C GLN A 23 -27.40 7.62 39.80
N CYS A 24 -27.49 7.26 41.09
CA CYS A 24 -26.44 6.47 41.76
C CYS A 24 -26.31 5.07 41.15
N GLU A 25 -27.42 4.43 40.80
CA GLU A 25 -27.45 3.12 40.13
C GLU A 25 -26.89 3.21 38.72
N GLU A 26 -27.22 4.26 37.99
CA GLU A 26 -26.67 4.52 36.66
C GLU A 26 -25.16 4.74 36.69
N ILE A 27 -24.67 5.56 37.63
CA ILE A 27 -23.22 5.79 37.81
C ILE A 27 -22.51 4.46 38.16
N LYS A 28 -23.09 3.62 39.03
CA LYS A 28 -22.52 2.31 39.34
C LYS A 28 -22.43 1.42 38.11
N SER A 29 -23.47 1.39 37.29
CA SER A 29 -23.46 0.60 36.05
C SER A 29 -22.40 1.09 35.05
N GLN A 30 -22.22 2.38 34.93
CA GLN A 30 -21.19 3.00 34.07
C GLN A 30 -19.78 2.69 34.63
N LEU A 31 -19.55 2.73 35.92
CA LEU A 31 -18.27 2.37 36.54
C LEU A 31 -17.89 0.91 36.28
N ILE A 32 -18.88 -0.02 36.39
CA ILE A 32 -18.65 -1.43 36.03
C ILE A 32 -18.27 -1.58 34.57
N LYS A 33 -18.95 -0.86 33.66
CA LYS A 33 -18.65 -0.89 32.24
C LYS A 33 -17.26 -0.31 31.92
N ILE A 34 -16.87 0.77 32.59
CA ILE A 34 -15.51 1.33 32.47
C ILE A 34 -14.46 0.34 32.93
N SER A 35 -14.67 -0.31 34.09
CA SER A 35 -13.73 -1.33 34.58
C SER A 35 -13.57 -2.50 33.58
N GLN A 36 -14.68 -3.00 33.03
CA GLN A 36 -14.64 -4.06 31.99
C GLN A 36 -13.90 -3.62 30.73
N LEU A 37 -14.11 -2.38 30.28
CA LEU A 37 -13.39 -1.81 29.13
C LEU A 37 -11.90 -1.63 29.40
N GLN A 38 -11.52 -1.23 30.63
CA GLN A 38 -10.11 -1.12 31.02
C GLN A 38 -9.42 -2.49 31.07
N GLU A 39 -10.08 -3.52 31.58
CA GLU A 39 -9.56 -4.91 31.54
C GLU A 39 -9.39 -5.41 30.10
N LYS A 40 -10.39 -5.17 29.25
CA LYS A 40 -10.32 -5.52 27.82
C LYS A 40 -9.18 -4.79 27.12
N LYS A 41 -8.97 -3.50 27.41
CA LYS A 41 -7.85 -2.72 26.90
C LYS A 41 -6.50 -3.31 27.32
N LYS A 42 -6.34 -3.65 28.61
CA LYS A 42 -5.11 -4.29 29.11
C LYS A 42 -4.85 -5.64 28.42
N LEU A 43 -5.88 -6.46 28.26
CA LEU A 43 -5.77 -7.73 27.56
C LEU A 43 -5.36 -7.56 26.09
N LEU A 44 -5.96 -6.61 25.38
CA LEU A 44 -5.61 -6.32 24.00
C LEU A 44 -4.18 -5.76 23.86
N ALA A 45 -3.75 -4.92 24.80
CA ALA A 45 -2.39 -4.40 24.81
C ALA A 45 -1.35 -5.51 25.02
N SER A 46 -1.59 -6.43 25.97
CA SER A 46 -0.69 -7.58 26.19
C SER A 46 -0.65 -8.52 24.98
N ARG A 47 -1.78 -8.74 24.29
CA ARG A 47 -1.85 -9.52 23.05
C ARG A 47 -1.06 -8.89 21.91
N LEU A 48 -1.14 -7.57 21.77
CA LEU A 48 -0.34 -6.80 20.78
C LEU A 48 1.17 -6.96 21.03
N VAL A 49 1.60 -6.91 22.29
CA VAL A 49 3.01 -7.13 22.64
C VAL A 49 3.46 -8.53 22.26
N LEU A 50 2.66 -9.57 22.55
CA LEU A 50 2.98 -10.95 22.19
C LEU A 50 3.05 -11.14 20.66
N LEU A 51 2.13 -10.54 19.91
CA LEU A 51 2.17 -10.54 18.43
C LEU A 51 3.42 -9.86 17.89
N SER A 52 3.83 -8.74 18.47
CA SER A 52 5.07 -8.05 18.08
C SER A 52 6.34 -8.86 18.37
N GLN A 53 6.27 -9.81 19.29
CA GLN A 53 7.34 -10.76 19.61
C GLN A 53 7.32 -12.03 18.75
N GLY A 54 6.45 -12.10 17.74
CA GLY A 54 6.36 -13.22 16.81
C GLY A 54 5.60 -14.44 17.34
N VAL A 55 4.86 -14.30 18.44
CA VAL A 55 4.01 -15.38 18.95
C VAL A 55 2.81 -15.58 18.03
N ASN A 56 2.49 -16.84 17.71
CA ASN A 56 1.39 -17.16 16.79
C ASN A 56 0.05 -16.62 17.30
N ALA A 57 -0.68 -15.94 16.44
CA ALA A 57 -1.98 -15.37 16.75
C ALA A 57 -2.98 -16.42 17.27
N ALA A 58 -2.93 -17.66 16.75
CA ALA A 58 -3.78 -18.75 17.20
C ALA A 58 -3.56 -19.09 18.69
N ASP A 59 -2.32 -19.07 19.17
CA ASP A 59 -1.98 -19.35 20.55
C ASP A 59 -2.43 -18.24 21.51
N ILE A 60 -2.54 -17.01 21.01
CA ILE A 60 -2.94 -15.85 21.79
C ILE A 60 -4.47 -15.73 21.92
N TYR A 61 -5.20 -16.05 20.84
CA TYR A 61 -6.64 -15.79 20.76
C TYR A 61 -7.55 -16.98 21.06
N ALA A 62 -7.09 -18.20 20.77
CA ALA A 62 -7.94 -19.39 20.86
C ALA A 62 -8.10 -19.95 22.29
N GLY A 63 -7.25 -19.55 23.23
CA GLY A 63 -7.25 -20.13 24.57
C GLY A 63 -7.05 -21.66 24.55
N PRO A 64 -7.53 -22.39 25.57
CA PRO A 64 -7.36 -23.83 25.67
C PRO A 64 -8.32 -24.67 24.79
N ASP A 65 -9.34 -24.05 24.16
CA ASP A 65 -10.31 -24.79 23.33
C ASP A 65 -9.73 -25.12 21.95
N PRO A 66 -9.53 -26.41 21.61
CA PRO A 66 -8.95 -26.81 20.35
C PRO A 66 -9.82 -26.41 19.13
N ARG A 67 -11.15 -26.36 19.27
CA ARG A 67 -12.05 -25.97 18.17
C ARG A 67 -11.91 -24.50 17.83
N VAL A 68 -11.77 -23.66 18.85
CA VAL A 68 -11.56 -22.22 18.68
C VAL A 68 -10.17 -21.96 18.07
N ARG A 69 -9.15 -22.72 18.47
CA ARG A 69 -7.81 -22.67 17.87
C ARG A 69 -7.83 -23.01 16.38
N GLU A 70 -8.52 -24.08 16.00
CA GLU A 70 -8.66 -24.50 14.60
C GLU A 70 -9.39 -23.43 13.75
N LEU A 71 -10.46 -22.83 14.29
CA LEU A 71 -11.16 -21.73 13.61
C LEU A 71 -10.26 -20.51 13.41
N TYR A 72 -9.43 -20.15 14.38
CA TYR A 72 -8.47 -19.05 14.24
C TYR A 72 -7.38 -19.35 13.24
N ASN A 73 -6.84 -20.57 13.19
CA ASN A 73 -5.87 -21.01 12.20
C ASN A 73 -6.47 -20.91 10.79
N ASN A 74 -7.68 -21.45 10.59
CA ASN A 74 -8.37 -21.38 9.30
C ASN A 74 -8.65 -19.93 8.89
N LEU A 75 -9.05 -19.08 9.83
CA LEU A 75 -9.27 -17.65 9.56
C LEU A 75 -7.96 -16.93 9.19
N TRP A 76 -6.86 -17.29 9.85
CA TRP A 76 -5.52 -16.73 9.53
C TRP A 76 -5.07 -17.18 8.16
N ASP A 77 -5.14 -18.46 7.83
CA ASP A 77 -4.83 -19.03 6.53
C ASP A 77 -5.67 -18.40 5.40
N LEU A 78 -6.96 -18.18 5.67
CA LEU A 78 -7.83 -17.49 4.72
C LEU A 78 -7.43 -16.04 4.52
N LYS A 79 -7.04 -15.33 5.60
CA LYS A 79 -6.53 -13.96 5.50
C LYS A 79 -5.21 -13.88 4.74
N GLU A 80 -4.29 -14.81 4.99
CA GLU A 80 -3.02 -14.89 4.28
C GLU A 80 -3.23 -15.20 2.79
N LYS A 81 -4.06 -16.18 2.47
CA LYS A 81 -4.45 -16.49 1.08
C LYS A 81 -5.12 -15.29 0.42
N LEU A 82 -6.07 -14.63 1.10
CA LEU A 82 -6.73 -13.43 0.57
C LEU A 82 -5.73 -12.28 0.36
N SER A 83 -4.77 -12.11 1.26
CA SER A 83 -3.69 -11.14 1.12
C SER A 83 -2.81 -11.48 -0.08
N ALA A 84 -2.42 -12.76 -0.24
CA ALA A 84 -1.66 -13.23 -1.39
C ALA A 84 -2.42 -13.03 -2.71
N TYR A 85 -3.72 -13.35 -2.75
CA TYR A 85 -4.55 -13.07 -3.94
C TYR A 85 -4.69 -11.59 -4.24
N ARG A 86 -4.73 -10.73 -3.22
CA ARG A 86 -4.74 -9.27 -3.40
C ARG A 86 -3.42 -8.74 -3.95
N ILE A 87 -2.31 -9.38 -3.60
CA ILE A 87 -0.97 -9.04 -4.10
C ILE A 87 -0.77 -9.56 -5.54
N ILE A 88 -1.29 -10.75 -5.84
CA ILE A 88 -1.20 -11.39 -7.16
C ILE A 88 -2.22 -10.78 -8.14
N GLY A 89 -3.34 -10.25 -7.65
CA GLY A 89 -4.28 -9.51 -8.48
C GLY A 89 -3.62 -8.24 -9.04
N PRO A 90 -4.10 -7.70 -10.18
CA PRO A 90 -3.49 -6.54 -10.83
C PRO A 90 -3.37 -5.32 -9.89
N CYS A 91 -4.16 -5.28 -8.83
CA CYS A 91 -4.06 -4.27 -7.77
C CYS A 91 -4.66 -4.82 -6.50
N GLY A 92 -3.91 -4.81 -5.40
CA GLY A 92 -4.41 -5.14 -4.06
C GLY A 92 -5.36 -4.06 -3.52
N ILE A 93 -6.53 -3.92 -4.14
CA ILE A 93 -7.52 -2.89 -3.76
C ILE A 93 -8.35 -3.39 -2.59
N THR A 94 -8.41 -2.60 -1.54
CA THR A 94 -9.22 -2.90 -0.35
C THR A 94 -10.03 -1.67 0.04
N VAL A 95 -11.33 -1.83 0.20
CA VAL A 95 -12.17 -0.81 0.83
C VAL A 95 -11.95 -0.88 2.34
N VAL A 96 -11.35 0.16 2.89
CA VAL A 96 -11.03 0.28 4.32
C VAL A 96 -12.23 0.76 5.10
N GLU A 97 -12.92 1.76 4.55
CA GLU A 97 -14.07 2.39 5.17
C GLU A 97 -15.06 2.85 4.10
N LYS A 98 -16.34 2.70 4.37
CA LYS A 98 -17.42 3.20 3.52
C LYS A 98 -18.52 3.79 4.39
N THR A 99 -18.76 5.09 4.22
CA THR A 99 -19.90 5.81 4.79
C THR A 99 -20.83 6.30 3.68
N THR A 100 -21.89 7.04 4.02
CA THR A 100 -22.84 7.58 3.04
C THR A 100 -22.20 8.60 2.10
N ASP A 101 -21.21 9.34 2.58
CA ASP A 101 -20.59 10.49 1.92
C ASP A 101 -19.08 10.31 1.67
N GLN A 102 -18.48 9.23 2.17
CA GLN A 102 -17.05 8.99 2.05
C GLN A 102 -16.71 7.52 1.78
N LEU A 103 -15.72 7.33 0.92
CA LEU A 103 -15.11 6.04 0.64
C LEU A 103 -13.59 6.14 0.87
N VAL A 104 -13.05 5.20 1.64
CA VAL A 104 -11.60 5.07 1.86
C VAL A 104 -11.12 3.77 1.24
N VAL A 105 -10.21 3.87 0.29
CA VAL A 105 -9.65 2.74 -0.46
C VAL A 105 -8.16 2.67 -0.20
N SER A 106 -7.66 1.48 0.07
CA SER A 106 -6.23 1.18 0.14
C SER A 106 -5.81 0.40 -1.09
N PHE A 107 -4.73 0.83 -1.72
CA PHE A 107 -4.04 0.16 -2.82
C PHE A 107 -2.74 -0.41 -2.28
N THR A 108 -2.55 -1.72 -2.34
CA THR A 108 -1.30 -2.37 -1.97
C THR A 108 -0.68 -2.96 -3.23
N SER A 109 0.51 -2.53 -3.56
CA SER A 109 1.26 -3.04 -4.71
C SER A 109 2.60 -3.60 -4.24
N MET A 110 3.01 -4.70 -4.84
CA MET A 110 4.29 -5.35 -4.56
C MET A 110 4.97 -5.74 -5.87
N TRP A 111 6.25 -5.45 -5.97
CA TRP A 111 7.10 -5.94 -7.05
C TRP A 111 8.52 -6.21 -6.53
N LEU A 112 9.01 -7.42 -6.77
CA LEU A 112 10.29 -7.90 -6.21
C LEU A 112 10.33 -7.71 -4.69
N HIS A 113 11.20 -6.82 -4.20
CA HIS A 113 11.37 -6.51 -2.77
C HIS A 113 10.67 -5.22 -2.33
N VAL A 114 10.02 -4.51 -3.26
CA VAL A 114 9.31 -3.26 -2.99
C VAL A 114 7.84 -3.55 -2.73
N THR A 115 7.36 -3.17 -1.55
CA THR A 115 5.94 -3.25 -1.18
C THR A 115 5.51 -1.90 -0.66
N GLU A 116 4.53 -1.30 -1.29
CA GLU A 116 3.98 -0.01 -0.87
C GLU A 116 2.45 -0.06 -0.80
N ALA A 117 1.91 0.68 0.17
CA ALA A 117 0.48 0.82 0.35
C ALA A 117 0.10 2.31 0.27
N PHE A 118 -0.91 2.61 -0.53
CA PHE A 118 -1.42 3.96 -0.74
C PHE A 118 -2.87 4.05 -0.29
N ILE A 119 -3.25 5.17 0.27
CA ILE A 119 -4.62 5.42 0.73
C ILE A 119 -5.22 6.54 -0.10
N LEU A 120 -6.43 6.30 -0.59
CA LEU A 120 -7.26 7.27 -1.27
C LEU A 120 -8.56 7.47 -0.49
N ARG A 121 -8.83 8.71 -0.09
CA ARG A 121 -10.12 9.12 0.49
C ARG A 121 -10.90 9.92 -0.54
N VAL A 122 -12.09 9.47 -0.83
CA VAL A 122 -12.98 10.07 -1.83
C VAL A 122 -14.28 10.48 -1.15
N LYS A 123 -14.72 11.73 -1.36
CA LYS A 123 -16.08 12.16 -1.05
C LYS A 123 -17.02 11.72 -2.15
N VAL A 124 -18.10 11.09 -1.76
CA VAL A 124 -19.16 10.62 -2.67
C VAL A 124 -20.31 11.64 -2.62
N SER A 125 -20.57 12.31 -3.71
CA SER A 125 -21.77 13.13 -3.90
C SER A 125 -22.62 12.49 -5.00
N GLU A 126 -23.90 12.88 -5.12
CA GLU A 126 -24.93 12.24 -5.96
C GLU A 126 -24.50 11.89 -7.40
N SER A 127 -23.48 12.56 -7.94
CA SER A 127 -22.99 12.32 -9.30
C SER A 127 -21.47 12.41 -9.46
N GLN A 128 -20.70 12.65 -8.40
CA GLN A 128 -19.25 12.90 -8.52
C GLN A 128 -18.46 12.33 -7.35
N LEU A 129 -17.30 11.78 -7.71
CA LEU A 129 -16.26 11.41 -6.76
C LEU A 129 -15.24 12.55 -6.71
N LYS A 130 -14.96 13.07 -5.51
CA LYS A 130 -13.93 14.10 -5.31
C LYS A 130 -12.86 13.58 -4.36
N VAL A 131 -11.60 13.71 -4.74
CA VAL A 131 -10.49 13.37 -3.86
C VAL A 131 -10.49 14.29 -2.64
N ALA A 132 -10.62 13.71 -1.46
CA ALA A 132 -10.54 14.43 -0.19
C ALA A 132 -9.09 14.46 0.33
N SER A 133 -8.40 13.34 0.26
CA SER A 133 -6.97 13.21 0.56
C SER A 133 -6.42 11.94 -0.08
N THR A 134 -5.12 11.95 -0.38
CA THR A 134 -4.45 10.78 -0.94
C THR A 134 -2.99 10.73 -0.50
N THR A 135 -2.44 9.52 -0.38
CA THR A 135 -1.00 9.27 -0.26
C THR A 135 -0.40 8.77 -1.57
N ILE A 136 -1.22 8.66 -2.64
CA ILE A 136 -0.74 8.31 -3.98
C ILE A 136 0.16 9.43 -4.49
N PRO A 137 1.30 9.11 -5.11
CA PRO A 137 2.21 10.11 -5.65
C PRO A 137 1.50 11.11 -6.59
N TYR A 138 1.86 12.38 -6.50
CA TYR A 138 1.17 13.48 -7.20
C TYR A 138 1.20 13.37 -8.72
N PHE A 139 2.22 12.73 -9.30
CA PHE A 139 2.33 12.51 -10.75
C PHE A 139 1.27 11.51 -11.26
N ILE A 140 0.60 10.77 -10.38
CA ILE A 140 -0.62 10.02 -10.70
C ILE A 140 -1.81 10.93 -10.35
N ASP A 141 -2.27 11.73 -11.32
CA ASP A 141 -3.39 12.64 -11.12
C ASP A 141 -4.71 11.89 -10.96
N VAL A 142 -4.98 11.49 -9.71
CA VAL A 142 -6.17 10.71 -9.32
C VAL A 142 -7.46 11.49 -9.61
N GLN A 143 -7.46 12.81 -9.40
CA GLN A 143 -8.66 13.62 -9.63
C GLN A 143 -9.03 13.63 -11.12
N SER A 144 -8.07 13.85 -11.99
CA SER A 144 -8.24 13.80 -13.44
C SER A 144 -8.70 12.41 -13.90
N LEU A 145 -8.11 11.33 -13.34
CA LEU A 145 -8.52 9.96 -13.66
C LEU A 145 -9.99 9.68 -13.29
N LEU A 146 -10.44 10.13 -12.13
CA LEU A 146 -11.84 9.99 -11.71
C LEU A 146 -12.78 10.80 -12.62
N GLU A 147 -12.34 11.99 -13.04
CA GLU A 147 -13.12 12.85 -13.93
C GLU A 147 -13.27 12.26 -15.33
N HIS A 148 -12.20 11.73 -15.91
CA HIS A 148 -12.24 11.09 -17.23
C HIS A 148 -13.00 9.77 -17.24
N SER A 149 -13.00 9.05 -16.11
CA SER A 149 -13.64 7.74 -15.98
C SER A 149 -15.04 7.76 -15.36
N LYS A 150 -15.72 8.90 -15.29
CA LYS A 150 -17.07 9.06 -14.71
C LYS A 150 -18.13 8.11 -15.28
N HIS A 151 -17.96 7.69 -16.53
CA HIS A 151 -18.86 6.76 -17.22
C HIS A 151 -18.64 5.29 -16.82
N LEU A 152 -17.53 4.99 -16.13
CA LEU A 152 -17.19 3.65 -15.68
C LEU A 152 -17.77 3.36 -14.29
N SER A 153 -17.91 2.09 -13.96
CA SER A 153 -18.26 1.68 -12.61
C SER A 153 -17.16 2.07 -11.61
N LEU A 154 -17.54 2.22 -10.35
CA LEU A 154 -16.59 2.54 -9.27
C LEU A 154 -15.40 1.53 -9.23
N SER A 155 -15.69 0.25 -9.43
CA SER A 155 -14.64 -0.79 -9.48
C SER A 155 -13.65 -0.50 -10.60
N GLN A 156 -14.13 -0.25 -11.81
CA GLN A 156 -13.27 0.05 -12.96
C GLN A 156 -12.44 1.34 -12.77
N GLN A 157 -13.02 2.35 -12.12
CA GLN A 157 -12.29 3.58 -11.79
C GLN A 157 -11.14 3.29 -10.81
N MET A 158 -11.40 2.48 -9.78
CA MET A 158 -10.36 2.07 -8.82
C MET A 158 -9.32 1.17 -9.47
N ASP A 159 -9.74 0.26 -10.36
CA ASP A 159 -8.82 -0.61 -11.11
C ASP A 159 -7.87 0.21 -12.01
N ASN A 160 -8.35 1.26 -12.67
CA ASN A 160 -7.52 2.15 -13.47
C ASN A 160 -6.46 2.88 -12.63
N ILE A 161 -6.84 3.38 -11.46
CA ILE A 161 -5.90 4.02 -10.52
C ILE A 161 -4.86 2.99 -10.05
N GLY A 162 -5.33 1.82 -9.63
CA GLY A 162 -4.49 0.73 -9.15
C GLY A 162 -3.52 0.23 -10.21
N HIS A 163 -3.93 0.19 -11.49
CA HIS A 163 -3.04 -0.18 -12.60
C HIS A 163 -1.84 0.78 -12.71
N LYS A 164 -2.08 2.10 -12.65
CA LYS A 164 -1.00 3.10 -12.69
C LYS A 164 -0.07 3.00 -11.48
N ILE A 165 -0.62 2.79 -10.29
CA ILE A 165 0.17 2.55 -9.07
C ILE A 165 1.05 1.31 -9.24
N ASN A 166 0.47 0.21 -9.74
CA ASN A 166 1.20 -1.04 -9.92
C ASN A 166 2.32 -0.91 -10.95
N THR A 167 2.06 -0.20 -12.07
CA THR A 167 3.08 0.07 -13.08
C THR A 167 4.24 0.89 -12.51
N TYR A 168 3.94 1.92 -11.73
CA TYR A 168 4.95 2.71 -11.02
C TYR A 168 5.80 1.85 -10.08
N ILE A 169 5.18 1.06 -9.23
CA ILE A 169 5.89 0.18 -8.26
C ILE A 169 6.74 -0.87 -8.98
N ARG A 170 6.27 -1.41 -10.10
CA ARG A 170 7.08 -2.33 -10.92
C ARG A 170 8.33 -1.66 -11.44
N ARG A 171 8.22 -0.48 -12.07
CA ARG A 171 9.39 0.25 -12.58
C ARG A 171 10.36 0.61 -11.47
N LYS A 172 9.85 1.09 -10.32
CA LYS A 172 10.65 1.40 -9.15
C LYS A 172 11.39 0.18 -8.64
N GLY A 173 10.71 -0.95 -8.49
CA GLY A 173 11.30 -2.21 -8.04
C GLY A 173 12.33 -2.76 -9.02
N GLU A 174 12.09 -2.66 -10.34
CA GLU A 174 13.06 -2.99 -11.40
C GLU A 174 14.34 -2.15 -11.27
N LEU A 175 14.18 -0.83 -11.07
CA LEU A 175 15.30 0.08 -10.92
C LEU A 175 16.09 -0.18 -9.64
N ASP A 176 15.41 -0.42 -8.51
CA ASP A 176 16.05 -0.75 -7.24
C ASP A 176 16.78 -2.10 -7.30
N PHE A 177 16.22 -3.07 -8.02
CA PHE A 177 16.88 -4.35 -8.28
C PHE A 177 18.17 -4.15 -9.08
N VAL A 178 18.10 -3.37 -10.18
CA VAL A 178 19.28 -3.07 -11.01
C VAL A 178 20.35 -2.32 -10.22
N LYS A 179 19.99 -1.35 -9.39
CA LYS A 179 20.93 -0.66 -8.49
C LYS A 179 21.68 -1.63 -7.59
N LYS A 180 21.01 -2.63 -7.08
CA LYS A 180 21.57 -3.62 -6.16
C LYS A 180 22.45 -4.66 -6.89
N GLU A 181 21.94 -5.21 -7.98
CA GLU A 181 22.64 -6.28 -8.72
C GLU A 181 23.88 -5.77 -9.49
N LEU A 182 23.80 -4.53 -10.00
CA LEU A 182 24.88 -3.93 -10.77
C LEU A 182 25.70 -2.90 -9.99
N GLU A 183 25.62 -2.88 -8.67
CA GLU A 183 26.30 -1.90 -7.80
C GLU A 183 27.79 -1.73 -8.15
N SER A 184 28.49 -2.84 -8.45
CA SER A 184 29.93 -2.83 -8.80
C SER A 184 30.26 -2.24 -10.17
N PHE A 185 29.29 -2.18 -11.08
CA PHE A 185 29.45 -1.68 -12.46
C PHE A 185 28.75 -0.34 -12.67
N LEU A 186 27.77 -0.01 -11.81
CA LEU A 186 26.90 1.14 -11.96
C LEU A 186 27.56 2.38 -11.34
N THR A 187 27.76 3.43 -12.17
CA THR A 187 28.30 4.71 -11.68
C THR A 187 27.19 5.74 -11.46
N VAL A 188 26.20 5.75 -12.36
CA VAL A 188 25.05 6.64 -12.29
C VAL A 188 23.81 5.78 -12.48
N CYS A 189 22.80 6.01 -11.65
CA CYS A 189 21.46 5.47 -11.80
C CYS A 189 20.46 6.51 -11.30
N GLU A 190 19.99 7.31 -12.22
CA GLU A 190 19.07 8.41 -11.97
C GLU A 190 17.73 8.16 -12.67
N SER A 191 16.68 8.67 -12.10
CA SER A 191 15.35 8.67 -12.70
C SER A 191 14.56 9.89 -12.23
N ASP A 192 13.57 10.26 -13.01
CA ASP A 192 12.53 11.15 -12.50
C ASP A 192 11.68 10.47 -11.42
N GLU A 193 10.88 11.23 -10.67
CA GLU A 193 10.06 10.70 -9.57
C GLU A 193 9.02 9.67 -10.03
N ALA A 194 8.55 9.79 -11.26
CA ALA A 194 7.57 8.90 -11.87
C ALA A 194 8.20 7.64 -12.51
N VAL A 195 9.53 7.55 -12.50
CA VAL A 195 10.30 6.50 -13.17
C VAL A 195 9.88 6.35 -14.64
N THR A 196 9.68 7.49 -15.31
CA THR A 196 9.38 7.54 -16.76
C THR A 196 10.62 7.76 -17.60
N ASN A 197 11.63 8.41 -17.03
CA ASN A 197 12.93 8.62 -17.64
C ASN A 197 13.98 8.02 -16.70
N VAL A 198 14.80 7.12 -17.24
CA VAL A 198 15.86 6.44 -16.47
C VAL A 198 17.18 6.61 -17.20
N GLU A 199 18.21 7.02 -16.47
CA GLU A 199 19.58 7.14 -16.95
C GLU A 199 20.49 6.22 -16.16
N LEU A 200 21.20 5.33 -16.84
CA LEU A 200 22.17 4.42 -16.29
C LEU A 200 23.53 4.65 -16.92
N THR A 201 24.58 4.70 -16.11
CA THR A 201 25.96 4.71 -16.57
C THR A 201 26.69 3.50 -15.98
N LEU A 202 27.09 2.60 -16.87
CA LEU A 202 27.85 1.40 -16.52
C LEU A 202 29.33 1.62 -16.86
N ASN A 203 30.22 1.20 -15.95
CA ASN A 203 31.66 1.18 -16.14
C ASN A 203 32.14 -0.24 -16.48
N LYS A 204 33.39 -0.36 -16.96
CA LYS A 204 34.09 -1.63 -17.22
C LYS A 204 33.37 -2.53 -18.21
N VAL A 205 32.82 -1.94 -19.25
CA VAL A 205 32.16 -2.72 -20.32
C VAL A 205 33.23 -3.37 -21.18
N CYS A 206 33.11 -4.69 -21.37
CA CYS A 206 33.99 -5.49 -22.23
C CYS A 206 35.48 -5.40 -21.89
N GLN A 207 35.85 -5.63 -20.61
CA GLN A 207 37.26 -5.68 -20.11
C GLN A 207 38.06 -4.39 -20.34
N ASN A 208 37.44 -3.35 -20.83
CA ASN A 208 38.03 -2.03 -21.02
C ASN A 208 37.41 -1.06 -20.01
N ASP A 209 38.13 -0.03 -19.56
CA ASP A 209 37.58 1.04 -18.69
C ASP A 209 36.59 1.97 -19.45
N LYS A 210 35.79 1.38 -20.31
CA LYS A 210 34.79 2.11 -21.10
C LYS A 210 33.52 2.30 -20.32
N LYS A 211 32.87 3.45 -20.57
CA LYS A 211 31.56 3.78 -19.99
C LYS A 211 30.48 3.53 -21.02
N MET A 212 29.39 2.89 -20.58
CA MET A 212 28.17 2.76 -21.36
C MET A 212 27.08 3.62 -20.72
N PHE A 213 26.45 4.44 -21.53
CA PHE A 213 25.31 5.28 -21.16
C PHE A 213 24.04 4.65 -21.72
N ILE A 214 23.06 4.39 -20.90
CA ILE A 214 21.77 3.84 -21.30
C ILE A 214 20.70 4.82 -20.84
N TYR A 215 19.91 5.32 -21.79
CA TYR A 215 18.82 6.21 -21.56
C TYR A 215 17.51 5.54 -21.98
N ILE A 216 16.56 5.45 -21.05
CA ILE A 216 15.32 4.70 -21.18
C ILE A 216 14.15 5.64 -20.97
N ILE A 217 13.18 5.64 -21.90
CA ILE A 217 11.95 6.44 -21.80
C ILE A 217 10.73 5.53 -21.88
N TYR A 218 9.87 5.63 -20.89
CA TYR A 218 8.54 5.05 -20.89
C TYR A 218 7.52 6.09 -21.38
N PRO A 219 6.68 5.77 -22.38
CA PRO A 219 5.84 6.77 -23.03
C PRO A 219 4.72 7.28 -22.14
N THR A 220 4.20 6.42 -21.26
CA THR A 220 3.08 6.74 -20.37
C THR A 220 3.23 6.07 -19.02
N MET A 221 2.42 6.48 -18.05
CA MET A 221 2.36 5.83 -16.73
C MET A 221 1.77 4.41 -16.78
N ASP A 222 1.16 4.00 -17.87
CA ASP A 222 0.58 2.66 -18.03
C ASP A 222 1.54 1.67 -18.70
N SER A 223 2.63 2.16 -19.30
CA SER A 223 3.58 1.33 -20.04
C SER A 223 4.52 0.59 -19.10
N LEU A 224 4.53 -0.73 -19.16
CA LEU A 224 5.47 -1.56 -18.40
C LEU A 224 6.84 -1.67 -19.07
N LEU A 225 6.87 -1.54 -20.39
CA LEU A 225 8.08 -1.61 -21.19
C LEU A 225 8.40 -0.23 -21.80
N PRO A 226 9.68 0.10 -21.99
CA PRO A 226 10.07 1.37 -22.57
C PRO A 226 9.79 1.40 -24.08
N GLU A 227 9.43 2.56 -24.58
CA GLU A 227 9.31 2.81 -26.01
C GLU A 227 10.66 3.16 -26.62
N THR A 228 11.40 4.02 -25.95
CA THR A 228 12.68 4.51 -26.43
C THR A 228 13.81 4.05 -25.51
N VAL A 229 14.80 3.40 -26.13
CA VAL A 229 16.07 3.05 -25.49
C VAL A 229 17.18 3.61 -26.35
N LYS A 230 18.08 4.40 -25.75
CA LYS A 230 19.30 4.92 -26.40
C LYS A 230 20.50 4.41 -25.63
N ILE A 231 21.44 3.81 -26.35
CA ILE A 231 22.70 3.31 -25.78
C ILE A 231 23.84 4.03 -26.48
N ALA A 232 24.76 4.59 -25.68
CA ALA A 232 25.96 5.22 -26.18
C ALA A 232 27.17 4.69 -25.40
N ILE A 233 28.29 4.52 -26.10
CA ILE A 233 29.55 4.11 -25.48
C ILE A 233 30.54 5.26 -25.61
N GLY A 234 31.20 5.58 -24.50
CA GLY A 234 32.26 6.58 -24.47
C GLY A 234 33.55 6.02 -25.10
N ASN A 235 34.15 6.81 -26.04
CA ASN A 235 35.29 6.50 -26.89
C ASN A 235 34.97 5.57 -28.09
N LEU A 236 34.74 6.21 -29.22
CA LEU A 236 34.21 5.65 -30.48
C LEU A 236 35.18 4.75 -31.28
N ASP A 237 36.39 4.47 -30.80
CA ASP A 237 37.44 3.88 -31.64
C ASP A 237 37.52 2.35 -31.63
N ASP A 238 36.60 1.65 -30.97
CA ASP A 238 36.66 0.21 -30.99
C ASP A 238 35.31 -0.49 -31.09
N THR A 239 35.31 -1.50 -31.92
CA THR A 239 34.36 -2.54 -32.22
C THR A 239 33.86 -3.30 -30.98
N LEU A 240 33.13 -2.66 -30.08
CA LEU A 240 32.09 -3.40 -29.40
C LEU A 240 31.12 -3.80 -30.51
N ASP A 241 30.92 -5.07 -30.60
CA ASP A 241 30.09 -5.62 -31.66
C ASP A 241 28.76 -4.84 -31.68
N GLN A 242 28.57 -4.04 -32.72
CA GLN A 242 27.33 -3.23 -32.89
C GLN A 242 26.09 -4.13 -32.70
N GLY A 243 26.26 -5.45 -32.92
CA GLY A 243 25.27 -6.46 -32.65
C GLY A 243 24.89 -6.53 -31.16
N VAL A 244 25.85 -6.57 -30.26
CA VAL A 244 25.60 -6.67 -28.79
C VAL A 244 24.82 -5.47 -28.27
N ILE A 245 25.14 -4.27 -28.77
CA ILE A 245 24.42 -3.04 -28.40
C ILE A 245 22.99 -3.06 -28.92
N THR A 246 22.83 -3.51 -30.16
CA THR A 246 21.51 -3.61 -30.80
C THR A 246 20.64 -4.66 -30.09
N ASP A 247 21.23 -5.80 -29.74
CA ASP A 247 20.55 -6.86 -29.02
C ASP A 247 20.13 -6.39 -27.61
N LEU A 248 21.01 -5.73 -26.86
CA LEU A 248 20.66 -5.15 -25.58
C LEU A 248 19.55 -4.12 -25.71
N GLY A 249 19.62 -3.23 -26.72
CA GLY A 249 18.58 -2.25 -26.98
C GLY A 249 17.22 -2.89 -27.29
N THR A 250 17.22 -4.00 -28.00
CA THR A 250 16.00 -4.79 -28.30
C THR A 250 15.47 -5.47 -27.05
N GLN A 251 16.33 -6.15 -26.28
CA GLN A 251 15.95 -6.81 -25.03
C GLN A 251 15.36 -5.82 -24.02
N LEU A 252 15.95 -4.64 -23.88
CA LEU A 252 15.44 -3.57 -22.99
C LEU A 252 14.04 -3.09 -23.40
N LYS A 253 13.67 -3.17 -24.67
CA LYS A 253 12.32 -2.84 -25.15
C LYS A 253 11.30 -3.96 -24.98
N GLU A 254 11.74 -5.19 -24.98
CA GLU A 254 10.86 -6.38 -25.00
C GLU A 254 10.72 -7.05 -23.64
N GLN A 255 11.65 -6.80 -22.72
CA GLN A 255 11.72 -7.47 -21.42
C GLN A 255 11.85 -6.46 -20.27
N PRO A 256 11.49 -6.87 -19.03
CA PRO A 256 11.78 -6.08 -17.82
C PRO A 256 13.26 -5.71 -17.71
N LEU A 257 13.53 -4.51 -17.21
CA LEU A 257 14.87 -3.96 -17.08
C LEU A 257 15.82 -4.90 -16.31
N SER A 258 15.33 -5.51 -15.24
CA SER A 258 16.08 -6.48 -14.44
C SER A 258 16.54 -7.70 -15.25
N ILE A 259 15.67 -8.23 -16.10
CA ILE A 259 15.98 -9.41 -16.93
C ILE A 259 16.97 -9.03 -18.03
N ALA A 260 16.68 -7.95 -18.78
CA ALA A 260 17.52 -7.51 -19.89
C ALA A 260 18.95 -7.19 -19.42
N LEU A 261 19.13 -6.51 -18.29
CA LEU A 261 20.46 -6.20 -17.77
C LEU A 261 21.16 -7.41 -17.13
N SER A 262 20.44 -8.32 -16.48
CA SER A 262 21.03 -9.54 -15.93
C SER A 262 21.63 -10.43 -17.03
N THR A 263 21.02 -10.51 -18.21
CA THR A 263 21.59 -11.25 -19.35
C THR A 263 22.83 -10.58 -19.92
N PHE A 264 23.00 -9.27 -19.66
CA PHE A 264 24.16 -8.52 -20.12
C PHE A 264 25.36 -8.54 -19.15
N VAL A 265 25.15 -8.89 -17.87
CA VAL A 265 26.22 -8.96 -16.84
C VAL A 265 27.46 -9.73 -17.30
N PRO A 266 27.35 -10.91 -17.99
CA PRO A 266 28.55 -11.62 -18.47
C PRO A 266 29.44 -10.82 -19.42
N PHE A 267 28.93 -9.77 -20.04
CA PHE A 267 29.70 -8.87 -20.92
C PHE A 267 30.36 -7.70 -20.16
N LEU A 268 30.08 -7.58 -18.84
CA LEU A 268 30.67 -6.57 -17.97
C LEU A 268 31.91 -7.08 -17.23
N THR A 269 32.14 -8.38 -17.23
CA THR A 269 33.34 -9.05 -16.63
C THR A 269 34.33 -9.38 -17.74
#